data_8a1ff15a546ceb4559d6d337fac433c5
#
_entry.id   8a1ff15a546ceb4559d6d337fac433c5
#
_cell.length_a   1.000
_cell.length_b   1.000
_cell.length_c   1.000
_cell.angle_alpha   90.00
_cell.angle_beta   90.00
_cell.angle_gamma   90.00
#
_symmetry.space_group_name_H-M   'P 1'
#
loop_
_entity.id
_entity.type
_entity.pdbx_description
1 polymer ?
#
loop_
_entity_poly.entity_id
_entity_poly.type
_entity_poly.pdbx_seq_one_letter_code
_entity_poly.pdbx_strand_id
1 'polypeptide(L)'
;VLIPIAVDRPRKRPTVITYWLIGICIVVSLIQIVLNRFAPGTHDLLFHTETQGAKSVLMLGWPPVHEFEFWQVITYQFLHAGPMHLLGNMLFLFVFGPPVEDRIGRLGFLTLYLVGGIAAGATHLVIEGDMLAGQYFVSPVVGASGSVAAVTGAFLMLFPGTGIRVLLFFFIIGVYTIPAWWMILFAVVKDLIFAGSNSGVAHAAHLGGYAFGFGAAFALLATKVIPREPYDLFTIGRQAKRRRQFRELTTKPMSDRVWDAPRGAKDGKGAPKPKRVSARGEAEMKARGAVAEAIEAGNLDEAGRRYLKLVDEFGEQCLTRDGQLAVANHLHASGDHQHAALAYRQFTERYRADSETNRVRLMHAVLLARYLNDPIGAERELDAIEHHKLSSDEAELASTLREELA
;
A
#
# COMPACT_ATOMS: atom_id res chain seq x y z
N VAL A 1 -12.18 10.83 19.36
CA VAL A 1 -12.10 9.43 18.90
C VAL A 1 -11.69 9.43 17.44
N LEU A 2 -10.73 8.56 17.07
CA LEU A 2 -10.19 8.43 15.74
C LEU A 2 -10.59 7.05 15.21
N ILE A 3 -11.50 7.03 14.23
CA ILE A 3 -12.14 5.82 13.73
C ILE A 3 -11.67 5.57 12.29
N PRO A 4 -10.90 4.52 11.97
CA PRO A 4 -10.54 4.19 10.60
C PRO A 4 -11.79 3.68 9.85
N ILE A 5 -12.06 4.20 8.66
CA ILE A 5 -13.25 3.85 7.88
C ILE A 5 -12.95 3.23 6.52
N ALA A 6 -11.79 3.53 5.95
CA ALA A 6 -11.38 2.96 4.67
C ALA A 6 -9.89 3.11 4.42
N VAL A 7 -9.37 2.29 3.51
CA VAL A 7 -8.01 2.38 2.97
C VAL A 7 -8.09 2.84 1.52
N ASP A 8 -7.22 3.77 1.16
CA ASP A 8 -7.18 4.37 -0.18
C ASP A 8 -6.34 3.50 -1.13
N ARG A 9 -6.88 2.29 -1.40
CA ARG A 9 -6.23 1.30 -2.27
C ARG A 9 -7.26 0.47 -3.04
N PRO A 10 -7.13 0.37 -4.39
CA PRO A 10 -7.92 -0.56 -5.18
C PRO A 10 -7.53 -2.01 -4.86
N ARG A 11 -8.50 -2.91 -4.82
CA ARG A 11 -8.33 -4.34 -4.61
C ARG A 11 -8.34 -5.08 -5.94
N LYS A 12 -7.48 -6.09 -6.07
CA LYS A 12 -7.36 -6.91 -7.29
C LYS A 12 -8.17 -8.22 -7.18
N ARG A 13 -8.45 -8.67 -5.96
CA ARG A 13 -9.14 -9.93 -5.69
C ARG A 13 -10.33 -9.72 -4.76
N PRO A 14 -11.37 -10.57 -4.85
CA PRO A 14 -12.49 -10.51 -3.91
C PRO A 14 -12.04 -10.92 -2.51
N THR A 15 -12.44 -10.12 -1.52
CA THR A 15 -12.22 -10.37 -0.08
C THR A 15 -13.22 -11.42 0.38
N VAL A 16 -12.76 -12.51 0.95
CA VAL A 16 -13.57 -13.63 1.38
C VAL A 16 -13.32 -13.99 2.84
N ILE A 17 -12.07 -14.30 3.21
CA ILE A 17 -11.72 -14.77 4.54
C ILE A 17 -11.92 -13.68 5.60
N THR A 18 -11.57 -12.44 5.29
CA THR A 18 -11.84 -11.29 6.19
C THR A 18 -13.30 -11.23 6.60
N TYR A 19 -14.23 -11.33 5.64
CA TYR A 19 -15.67 -11.25 5.93
C TYR A 19 -16.18 -12.51 6.65
N TRP A 20 -15.65 -13.68 6.35
CA TRP A 20 -15.98 -14.90 7.11
C TRP A 20 -15.52 -14.78 8.57
N LEU A 21 -14.30 -14.30 8.84
CA LEU A 21 -13.82 -14.09 10.20
C LEU A 21 -14.68 -13.07 10.97
N ILE A 22 -15.04 -11.96 10.33
CA ILE A 22 -15.98 -10.98 10.89
C ILE A 22 -17.32 -11.65 11.23
N GLY A 23 -17.88 -12.39 10.30
CA GLY A 23 -19.15 -13.11 10.50
C GLY A 23 -19.08 -14.12 11.66
N ILE A 24 -18.00 -14.91 11.74
CA ILE A 24 -17.78 -15.86 12.84
C ILE A 24 -17.72 -15.13 14.19
N CYS A 25 -16.93 -14.07 14.29
CA CYS A 25 -16.83 -13.28 15.53
C CYS A 25 -18.17 -12.69 15.97
N ILE A 26 -18.98 -12.20 15.03
CA ILE A 26 -20.34 -11.69 15.30
C ILE A 26 -21.23 -12.81 15.80
N VAL A 27 -21.27 -13.96 15.11
CA VAL A 27 -22.11 -15.10 15.50
C VAL A 27 -21.72 -15.63 16.87
N VAL A 28 -20.42 -15.81 17.14
CA VAL A 28 -19.93 -16.25 18.46
C VAL A 28 -20.32 -15.25 19.55
N SER A 29 -20.19 -13.96 19.30
CA SER A 29 -20.56 -12.92 20.26
C SER A 29 -22.08 -12.87 20.53
N LEU A 30 -22.89 -13.11 19.50
CA LEU A 30 -24.35 -13.26 19.68
C LEU A 30 -24.67 -14.49 20.53
N ILE A 31 -24.01 -15.62 20.32
CA ILE A 31 -24.15 -16.81 21.16
C ILE A 31 -23.76 -16.49 22.62
N GLN A 32 -22.66 -15.78 22.86
CA GLN A 32 -22.27 -15.32 24.20
C GLN A 32 -23.39 -14.51 24.88
N ILE A 33 -23.97 -13.55 24.15
CA ILE A 33 -25.06 -12.70 24.69
C ILE A 33 -26.31 -13.54 25.00
N VAL A 34 -26.69 -14.44 24.10
CA VAL A 34 -27.88 -15.32 24.30
C VAL A 34 -27.66 -16.24 25.49
N LEU A 35 -26.51 -16.90 25.61
CA LEU A 35 -26.20 -17.79 26.74
C LEU A 35 -26.16 -17.01 28.05
N ASN A 36 -25.56 -15.84 28.07
CA ASN A 36 -25.56 -14.98 29.26
C ASN A 36 -26.99 -14.65 29.75
N ARG A 37 -27.92 -14.42 28.80
CA ARG A 37 -29.30 -14.05 29.10
C ARG A 37 -30.17 -15.21 29.53
N PHE A 38 -30.04 -16.38 28.90
CA PHE A 38 -30.96 -17.51 29.02
C PHE A 38 -30.39 -18.75 29.69
N ALA A 39 -29.08 -18.89 29.74
CA ALA A 39 -28.34 -20.00 30.31
C ALA A 39 -27.04 -19.54 31.00
N PRO A 40 -27.12 -18.69 32.03
CA PRO A 40 -25.93 -18.06 32.63
C PRO A 40 -24.92 -19.07 33.14
N GLY A 41 -25.33 -20.19 33.73
CA GLY A 41 -24.40 -21.22 34.18
C GLY A 41 -23.60 -21.87 33.03
N THR A 42 -24.19 -22.04 31.83
CA THR A 42 -23.48 -22.49 30.64
C THR A 42 -22.56 -21.40 30.10
N HIS A 43 -23.02 -20.16 30.11
CA HIS A 43 -22.19 -19.02 29.72
C HIS A 43 -20.94 -18.92 30.59
N ASP A 44 -21.09 -19.01 31.94
CA ASP A 44 -19.97 -18.92 32.86
C ASP A 44 -18.98 -20.06 32.67
N LEU A 45 -19.45 -21.29 32.47
CA LEU A 45 -18.61 -22.42 32.16
C LEU A 45 -17.76 -22.21 30.90
N LEU A 46 -18.35 -21.63 29.85
CA LEU A 46 -17.66 -21.48 28.58
C LEU A 46 -16.77 -20.21 28.49
N PHE A 47 -17.18 -19.12 29.13
CA PHE A 47 -16.65 -17.78 28.84
C PHE A 47 -16.22 -16.96 30.07
N HIS A 48 -16.50 -17.39 31.33
CA HIS A 48 -16.14 -16.64 32.53
C HIS A 48 -15.17 -17.39 33.45
N THR A 49 -14.37 -16.60 34.18
CA THR A 49 -13.40 -17.10 35.16
C THR A 49 -13.69 -16.64 36.61
N GLU A 50 -14.73 -15.82 36.83
CA GLU A 50 -14.95 -15.13 38.10
C GLU A 50 -15.64 -15.95 39.20
N THR A 51 -16.27 -17.06 38.86
CA THR A 51 -16.84 -17.96 39.90
C THR A 51 -15.74 -18.85 40.43
N GLN A 52 -15.51 -18.78 41.77
CA GLN A 52 -14.51 -19.60 42.49
C GLN A 52 -14.52 -21.04 42.03
N GLY A 53 -13.48 -21.45 41.27
CA GLY A 53 -13.27 -22.81 40.81
C GLY A 53 -13.88 -23.16 39.43
N ALA A 54 -14.55 -22.25 38.73
CA ALA A 54 -15.06 -22.52 37.38
C ALA A 54 -13.96 -22.28 36.35
N LYS A 55 -13.66 -23.31 35.55
CA LYS A 55 -12.68 -23.29 34.46
C LYS A 55 -13.39 -22.82 33.21
N SER A 56 -12.99 -21.69 32.61
CA SER A 56 -13.46 -21.34 31.27
C SER A 56 -12.87 -22.31 30.25
N VAL A 57 -13.72 -22.91 29.44
CA VAL A 57 -13.29 -23.87 28.39
C VAL A 57 -12.64 -23.17 27.19
N LEU A 58 -13.02 -21.93 26.92
CA LEU A 58 -12.68 -21.27 25.64
C LEU A 58 -11.74 -20.07 25.74
N MET A 59 -11.58 -19.50 26.96
CA MET A 59 -10.65 -18.38 27.18
C MET A 59 -9.22 -18.88 27.31
N LEU A 60 -8.26 -18.07 26.86
CA LEU A 60 -6.85 -18.38 27.07
C LEU A 60 -6.41 -17.89 28.47
N GLY A 61 -5.88 -18.78 29.29
CA GLY A 61 -5.37 -18.47 30.62
C GLY A 61 -4.29 -19.45 31.05
N TRP A 62 -3.79 -19.32 32.33
CA TRP A 62 -2.75 -20.16 32.91
C TRP A 62 -3.07 -20.49 34.37
N PRO A 63 -2.69 -21.70 34.89
CA PRO A 63 -2.86 -22.06 36.31
C PRO A 63 -2.23 -20.99 37.22
N PRO A 64 -2.73 -20.84 38.48
CA PRO A 64 -3.72 -21.68 39.14
C PRO A 64 -5.17 -21.31 38.88
N VAL A 65 -5.44 -20.14 38.25
CA VAL A 65 -6.80 -19.64 38.04
C VAL A 65 -7.48 -20.38 36.89
N HIS A 66 -6.70 -20.86 35.94
CA HIS A 66 -7.21 -21.48 34.74
C HIS A 66 -6.30 -22.63 34.29
N GLU A 67 -6.86 -23.80 34.02
CA GLU A 67 -6.10 -24.88 33.37
C GLU A 67 -5.94 -24.56 31.89
N PHE A 68 -4.69 -24.55 31.40
CA PHE A 68 -4.38 -24.34 29.99
C PHE A 68 -4.79 -25.56 29.17
N GLU A 69 -5.58 -25.30 28.15
CA GLU A 69 -5.98 -26.29 27.16
C GLU A 69 -5.55 -25.81 25.77
N PHE A 70 -4.91 -26.70 25.00
CA PHE A 70 -4.25 -26.29 23.76
C PHE A 70 -5.21 -25.64 22.70
N TRP A 71 -6.50 -25.97 22.71
CA TRP A 71 -7.48 -25.34 21.80
C TRP A 71 -7.76 -23.88 22.17
N GLN A 72 -7.52 -23.47 23.40
CA GLN A 72 -7.74 -22.10 23.86
C GLN A 72 -6.90 -21.09 23.09
N VAL A 73 -5.72 -21.48 22.57
CA VAL A 73 -4.88 -20.60 21.73
C VAL A 73 -5.57 -20.22 20.41
N ILE A 74 -6.62 -20.93 20.02
CA ILE A 74 -7.43 -20.64 18.86
C ILE A 74 -8.78 -20.04 19.26
N THR A 75 -9.48 -20.65 20.23
CA THR A 75 -10.86 -20.27 20.56
C THR A 75 -10.96 -18.87 21.12
N TYR A 76 -10.02 -18.44 21.96
CA TYR A 76 -10.00 -17.11 22.56
C TYR A 76 -10.06 -15.97 21.53
N GLN A 77 -9.52 -16.19 20.33
CA GLN A 77 -9.46 -15.23 19.24
C GLN A 77 -10.84 -14.83 18.68
N PHE A 78 -11.88 -15.61 18.99
CA PHE A 78 -13.24 -15.37 18.50
C PHE A 78 -14.20 -14.85 19.57
N LEU A 79 -13.76 -14.84 20.84
CA LEU A 79 -14.54 -14.36 21.98
C LEU A 79 -14.42 -12.83 22.13
N HIS A 80 -15.44 -12.21 22.71
CA HIS A 80 -15.42 -10.77 22.98
C HIS A 80 -16.01 -10.44 24.33
N ALA A 81 -15.35 -9.56 25.09
CA ALA A 81 -15.79 -9.12 26.41
C ALA A 81 -17.03 -8.22 26.40
N GLY A 82 -17.44 -7.74 25.22
CA GLY A 82 -18.64 -6.92 25.09
C GLY A 82 -18.80 -6.31 23.69
N PRO A 83 -19.94 -5.64 23.43
CA PRO A 83 -20.28 -5.13 22.10
C PRO A 83 -19.27 -4.12 21.54
N MET A 84 -18.73 -3.22 22.39
CA MET A 84 -17.74 -2.23 21.94
C MET A 84 -16.39 -2.86 21.62
N HIS A 85 -16.00 -3.91 22.36
CA HIS A 85 -14.81 -4.70 22.06
C HIS A 85 -14.94 -5.42 20.72
N LEU A 86 -16.08 -6.06 20.45
CA LEU A 86 -16.40 -6.64 19.14
C LEU A 86 -16.35 -5.60 18.02
N LEU A 87 -17.05 -4.48 18.21
CA LEU A 87 -17.12 -3.41 17.20
C LEU A 87 -15.75 -2.88 16.83
N GLY A 88 -14.89 -2.61 17.81
CA GLY A 88 -13.52 -2.15 17.59
C GLY A 88 -12.70 -3.15 16.77
N ASN A 89 -12.72 -4.42 17.16
CA ASN A 89 -12.00 -5.48 16.43
C ASN A 89 -12.50 -5.64 14.99
N MET A 90 -13.81 -5.70 14.80
CA MET A 90 -14.40 -5.87 13.47
C MET A 90 -14.15 -4.68 12.56
N LEU A 91 -14.16 -3.47 13.11
CA LEU A 91 -13.81 -2.26 12.36
C LEU A 91 -12.36 -2.29 11.85
N PHE A 92 -11.40 -2.62 12.73
CA PHE A 92 -10.01 -2.74 12.33
C PHE A 92 -9.80 -3.88 11.32
N LEU A 93 -10.41 -5.04 11.55
CA LEU A 93 -10.34 -6.16 10.62
C LEU A 93 -10.96 -5.82 9.26
N PHE A 94 -12.08 -5.10 9.24
CA PHE A 94 -12.75 -4.62 8.02
C PHE A 94 -11.87 -3.66 7.21
N VAL A 95 -11.12 -2.78 7.88
CA VAL A 95 -10.28 -1.78 7.21
C VAL A 95 -8.95 -2.38 6.76
N PHE A 96 -8.25 -3.13 7.61
CA PHE A 96 -6.91 -3.64 7.33
C PHE A 96 -6.88 -5.04 6.71
N GLY A 97 -7.89 -5.85 6.95
CA GLY A 97 -7.96 -7.24 6.46
C GLY A 97 -7.97 -7.35 4.94
N PRO A 98 -8.89 -6.68 4.23
CA PRO A 98 -9.05 -6.84 2.80
C PRO A 98 -7.79 -6.55 1.97
N PRO A 99 -7.01 -5.47 2.21
CA PRO A 99 -5.78 -5.24 1.48
C PRO A 99 -4.69 -6.28 1.75
N VAL A 100 -4.62 -6.79 2.99
CA VAL A 100 -3.66 -7.84 3.35
C VAL A 100 -4.07 -9.17 2.71
N GLU A 101 -5.36 -9.55 2.77
CA GLU A 101 -5.90 -10.74 2.09
C GLU A 101 -5.66 -10.71 0.58
N ASP A 102 -5.92 -9.55 -0.06
CA ASP A 102 -5.65 -9.35 -1.49
C ASP A 102 -4.18 -9.61 -1.83
N ARG A 103 -3.29 -9.21 -0.92
CA ARG A 103 -1.84 -9.26 -1.13
C ARG A 103 -1.23 -10.63 -0.94
N ILE A 104 -1.60 -11.35 0.14
CA ILE A 104 -0.99 -12.64 0.51
C ILE A 104 -1.89 -13.85 0.18
N GLY A 105 -3.09 -13.59 -0.35
CA GLY A 105 -4.07 -14.60 -0.69
C GLY A 105 -4.84 -15.13 0.51
N ARG A 106 -5.93 -15.86 0.23
CA ARG A 106 -6.90 -16.34 1.24
C ARG A 106 -6.26 -17.22 2.32
N LEU A 107 -5.50 -18.24 1.89
CA LEU A 107 -4.88 -19.17 2.82
C LEU A 107 -3.78 -18.48 3.65
N GLY A 108 -2.94 -17.66 3.01
CA GLY A 108 -1.92 -16.86 3.70
C GLY A 108 -2.52 -15.92 4.74
N PHE A 109 -3.65 -15.29 4.42
CA PHE A 109 -4.36 -14.40 5.33
C PHE A 109 -4.95 -15.16 6.53
N LEU A 110 -5.61 -16.29 6.30
CA LEU A 110 -6.13 -17.12 7.38
C LEU A 110 -5.02 -17.61 8.32
N THR A 111 -3.91 -18.06 7.74
CA THR A 111 -2.72 -18.48 8.52
C THR A 111 -2.14 -17.30 9.32
N LEU A 112 -2.00 -16.12 8.70
CA LEU A 112 -1.53 -14.92 9.38
C LEU A 112 -2.42 -14.54 10.57
N TYR A 113 -3.74 -14.61 10.41
CA TYR A 113 -4.72 -14.30 11.46
C TYR A 113 -4.60 -15.29 12.62
N LEU A 114 -4.68 -16.60 12.35
CA LEU A 114 -4.69 -17.63 13.39
C LEU A 114 -3.33 -17.74 14.10
N VAL A 115 -2.23 -17.84 13.35
CA VAL A 115 -0.88 -17.96 13.96
C VAL A 115 -0.47 -16.64 14.62
N GLY A 116 -0.89 -15.51 14.07
CA GLY A 116 -0.71 -14.19 14.69
C GLY A 116 -1.43 -14.10 16.04
N GLY A 117 -2.64 -14.63 16.13
CA GLY A 117 -3.36 -14.75 17.40
C GLY A 117 -2.62 -15.68 18.39
N ILE A 118 -2.13 -16.83 17.95
CA ILE A 118 -1.33 -17.72 18.81
C ILE A 118 -0.08 -16.97 19.36
N ALA A 119 0.65 -16.29 18.49
CA ALA A 119 1.83 -15.51 18.89
C ALA A 119 1.48 -14.38 19.87
N ALA A 120 0.36 -13.70 19.64
CA ALA A 120 -0.17 -12.66 20.54
C ALA A 120 -0.52 -13.23 21.93
N GLY A 121 -1.26 -14.34 21.98
CA GLY A 121 -1.59 -15.03 23.20
C GLY A 121 -0.36 -15.53 23.97
N ALA A 122 0.61 -16.11 23.27
CA ALA A 122 1.88 -16.53 23.87
C ALA A 122 2.64 -15.33 24.46
N THR A 123 2.67 -14.19 23.76
CA THR A 123 3.31 -12.97 24.27
C THR A 123 2.62 -12.47 25.54
N HIS A 124 1.29 -12.49 25.59
CA HIS A 124 0.52 -12.14 26.78
C HIS A 124 0.88 -13.05 27.96
N LEU A 125 0.86 -14.36 27.76
CA LEU A 125 1.21 -15.34 28.79
C LEU A 125 2.62 -15.15 29.37
N VAL A 126 3.57 -14.70 28.55
CA VAL A 126 4.98 -14.51 28.97
C VAL A 126 5.20 -13.14 29.63
N ILE A 127 4.59 -12.09 29.13
CA ILE A 127 4.89 -10.71 29.57
C ILE A 127 3.99 -10.25 30.71
N GLU A 128 2.69 -10.60 30.69
CA GLU A 128 1.72 -10.16 31.67
C GLU A 128 1.50 -11.16 32.82
N GLY A 129 2.32 -12.21 32.88
CA GLY A 129 2.33 -13.11 34.02
C GLY A 129 3.05 -12.51 35.21
N ASP A 130 2.45 -12.67 36.40
CA ASP A 130 2.99 -12.19 37.67
C ASP A 130 3.10 -13.34 38.68
N MET A 131 3.96 -13.20 39.69
CA MET A 131 4.11 -14.15 40.77
C MET A 131 3.25 -13.72 41.98
N LEU A 132 2.13 -14.38 42.17
CA LEU A 132 1.24 -14.16 43.31
C LEU A 132 1.32 -15.34 44.29
N ALA A 133 1.71 -15.08 45.56
CA ALA A 133 1.85 -16.10 46.58
C ALA A 133 2.72 -17.31 46.21
N GLY A 134 3.76 -17.09 45.38
CA GLY A 134 4.66 -18.15 44.92
C GLY A 134 4.13 -18.96 43.74
N GLN A 135 3.01 -18.56 43.14
CA GLN A 135 2.43 -19.16 41.94
C GLN A 135 2.42 -18.16 40.78
N TYR A 136 2.70 -18.67 39.61
CA TYR A 136 2.62 -17.87 38.39
C TYR A 136 1.17 -17.66 37.99
N PHE A 137 0.76 -16.41 37.86
CA PHE A 137 -0.60 -15.99 37.53
C PHE A 137 -0.62 -15.14 36.27
N VAL A 138 -1.55 -15.42 35.34
CA VAL A 138 -1.83 -14.60 34.17
C VAL A 138 -3.32 -14.35 34.09
N SER A 139 -3.71 -13.09 33.95
CA SER A 139 -5.12 -12.75 33.71
C SER A 139 -5.60 -13.38 32.40
N PRO A 140 -6.77 -14.06 32.42
CA PRO A 140 -7.31 -14.64 31.18
C PRO A 140 -7.57 -13.60 30.12
N VAL A 141 -7.30 -13.96 28.85
CA VAL A 141 -7.46 -13.08 27.70
C VAL A 141 -8.49 -13.61 26.74
N VAL A 142 -9.27 -12.70 26.16
CA VAL A 142 -10.24 -12.96 25.10
C VAL A 142 -10.15 -11.84 24.03
N GLY A 143 -10.44 -12.18 22.81
CA GLY A 143 -10.60 -11.21 21.74
C GLY A 143 -9.79 -11.49 20.48
N ALA A 144 -10.36 -11.07 19.37
CA ALA A 144 -9.70 -11.09 18.07
C ALA A 144 -8.51 -10.11 18.00
N SER A 145 -8.33 -9.24 19.01
CA SER A 145 -7.44 -8.07 18.92
C SER A 145 -5.98 -8.41 18.66
N GLY A 146 -5.47 -9.52 19.23
CA GLY A 146 -4.11 -10.01 18.95
C GLY A 146 -3.93 -10.43 17.48
N SER A 147 -4.89 -11.16 16.91
CA SER A 147 -4.91 -11.52 15.49
C SER A 147 -5.07 -10.29 14.59
N VAL A 148 -5.93 -9.34 14.97
CA VAL A 148 -6.12 -8.06 14.26
C VAL A 148 -4.84 -7.20 14.33
N ALA A 149 -4.14 -7.22 15.45
CA ALA A 149 -2.83 -6.59 15.58
C ALA A 149 -1.80 -7.22 14.63
N ALA A 150 -1.81 -8.56 14.46
CA ALA A 150 -0.95 -9.23 13.49
C ALA A 150 -1.28 -8.81 12.04
N VAL A 151 -2.55 -8.75 11.67
CA VAL A 151 -2.98 -8.21 10.36
C VAL A 151 -2.52 -6.77 10.18
N THR A 152 -2.63 -5.94 11.22
CA THR A 152 -2.23 -4.52 11.20
C THR A 152 -0.70 -4.36 11.10
N GLY A 153 0.07 -5.22 11.78
CA GLY A 153 1.53 -5.28 11.68
C GLY A 153 1.99 -5.67 10.27
N ALA A 154 1.35 -6.69 9.68
CA ALA A 154 1.59 -7.08 8.29
C ALA A 154 1.24 -5.95 7.32
N PHE A 155 0.12 -5.23 7.54
CA PHE A 155 -0.26 -4.08 6.74
C PHE A 155 0.81 -2.99 6.76
N LEU A 156 1.40 -2.69 7.91
CA LEU A 156 2.48 -1.71 8.04
C LEU A 156 3.69 -2.07 7.16
N MET A 157 4.06 -3.34 7.09
CA MET A 157 5.18 -3.80 6.25
C MET A 157 4.85 -3.73 4.77
N LEU A 158 3.61 -4.09 4.41
CA LEU A 158 3.15 -4.19 3.02
C LEU A 158 2.76 -2.82 2.42
N PHE A 159 2.22 -1.89 3.25
CA PHE A 159 1.55 -0.67 2.78
C PHE A 159 1.80 0.56 3.67
N PRO A 160 3.01 0.85 4.11
CA PRO A 160 3.27 1.89 5.11
C PRO A 160 2.84 3.30 4.67
N GLY A 161 2.96 3.61 3.39
CA GLY A 161 2.62 4.92 2.82
C GLY A 161 1.17 5.08 2.37
N THR A 162 0.34 4.03 2.50
CA THR A 162 -1.05 4.08 2.05
C THR A 162 -1.88 5.00 2.93
N GLY A 163 -2.74 5.83 2.33
CA GLY A 163 -3.68 6.68 3.04
C GLY A 163 -4.81 5.88 3.70
N ILE A 164 -5.05 6.13 4.97
CA ILE A 164 -6.20 5.63 5.71
C ILE A 164 -7.15 6.78 5.93
N ARG A 165 -8.39 6.64 5.47
CA ARG A 165 -9.45 7.58 5.79
C ARG A 165 -9.94 7.30 7.19
N VAL A 166 -9.89 8.33 8.03
CA VAL A 166 -10.30 8.28 9.41
C VAL A 166 -11.39 9.31 9.65
N LEU A 167 -12.42 8.90 10.38
CA LEU A 167 -13.40 9.81 10.92
C LEU A 167 -12.86 10.34 12.26
N LEU A 168 -12.59 11.63 12.32
CA LEU A 168 -12.26 12.30 13.55
C LEU A 168 -13.55 12.82 14.18
N PHE A 169 -13.81 12.37 15.42
CA PHE A 169 -14.93 12.79 16.21
C PHE A 169 -14.41 13.46 17.49
N PHE A 170 -14.18 14.77 17.38
CA PHE A 170 -13.73 15.62 18.49
C PHE A 170 -14.34 17.01 18.32
N PHE A 171 -13.65 18.12 18.58
CA PHE A 171 -14.16 19.47 18.34
C PHE A 171 -14.50 19.77 16.88
N ILE A 172 -13.85 19.07 15.95
CA ILE A 172 -14.12 19.14 14.51
C ILE A 172 -14.52 17.73 14.06
N ILE A 173 -15.72 17.61 13.49
CA ILE A 173 -16.17 16.35 12.87
C ILE A 173 -15.78 16.40 11.39
N GLY A 174 -14.97 15.43 10.94
CA GLY A 174 -14.55 15.37 9.54
C GLY A 174 -13.84 14.07 9.18
N VAL A 175 -13.77 13.83 7.89
CA VAL A 175 -13.00 12.69 7.34
C VAL A 175 -11.66 13.22 6.88
N TYR A 176 -10.60 12.65 7.43
CA TYR A 176 -9.22 12.99 7.12
C TYR A 176 -8.49 11.77 6.58
N THR A 177 -7.51 12.00 5.71
CA THR A 177 -6.64 10.94 5.23
C THR A 177 -5.28 11.07 5.92
N ILE A 178 -4.89 10.05 6.67
CA ILE A 178 -3.58 9.99 7.33
C ILE A 178 -2.77 8.80 6.81
N PRO A 179 -1.43 8.89 6.73
CA PRO A 179 -0.61 7.75 6.35
C PRO A 179 -0.76 6.60 7.35
N ALA A 180 -0.83 5.37 6.84
CA ALA A 180 -1.01 4.17 7.67
C ALA A 180 0.03 4.05 8.79
N TRP A 181 1.30 4.35 8.49
CA TRP A 181 2.38 4.28 9.47
C TRP A 181 2.14 5.15 10.69
N TRP A 182 1.52 6.33 10.52
CA TRP A 182 1.20 7.23 11.64
C TRP A 182 0.18 6.61 12.60
N MET A 183 -0.92 6.09 12.04
CA MET A 183 -1.99 5.50 12.84
C MET A 183 -1.53 4.23 13.55
N ILE A 184 -0.76 3.37 12.84
CA ILE A 184 -0.27 2.12 13.41
C ILE A 184 0.81 2.39 14.46
N LEU A 185 1.73 3.33 14.19
CA LEU A 185 2.73 3.75 15.19
C LEU A 185 2.06 4.28 16.46
N PHE A 186 1.02 5.11 16.32
CA PHE A 186 0.26 5.60 17.46
C PHE A 186 -0.36 4.45 18.26
N ALA A 187 -0.96 3.45 17.61
CA ALA A 187 -1.52 2.27 18.25
C ALA A 187 -0.45 1.47 19.02
N VAL A 188 0.71 1.21 18.38
CA VAL A 188 1.83 0.50 19.00
C VAL A 188 2.40 1.26 20.20
N VAL A 189 2.62 2.57 20.06
CA VAL A 189 3.14 3.41 21.16
C VAL A 189 2.14 3.46 22.32
N LYS A 190 0.84 3.58 22.03
CA LYS A 190 -0.21 3.51 23.06
C LYS A 190 -0.13 2.16 23.81
N ASP A 191 -0.08 1.06 23.10
CA ASP A 191 -0.02 -0.28 23.72
C ASP A 191 1.29 -0.48 24.50
N LEU A 192 2.40 0.11 24.04
CA LEU A 192 3.67 0.08 24.79
C LEU A 192 3.62 0.90 26.09
N ILE A 193 2.99 2.08 26.08
CA ILE A 193 2.85 2.94 27.27
C ILE A 193 1.94 2.29 28.31
N PHE A 194 0.88 1.60 27.87
CA PHE A 194 -0.10 0.98 28.77
C PHE A 194 0.16 -0.51 29.04
N ALA A 195 1.24 -1.08 28.49
CA ALA A 195 1.66 -2.45 28.81
C ALA A 195 1.88 -2.59 30.33
N GLY A 196 1.33 -3.64 30.94
CA GLY A 196 1.37 -3.87 32.39
C GLY A 196 0.42 -3.02 33.21
N SER A 197 -0.45 -2.20 32.59
CA SER A 197 -1.48 -1.44 33.31
C SER A 197 -2.75 -2.31 33.50
N ASN A 198 -3.44 -2.12 34.63
CA ASN A 198 -4.74 -2.74 34.92
C ASN A 198 -5.90 -2.12 34.10
N SER A 199 -5.68 -1.88 32.83
CA SER A 199 -6.66 -1.24 31.95
C SER A 199 -7.77 -2.16 31.43
N GLY A 200 -7.70 -3.45 31.73
CA GLY A 200 -8.58 -4.49 31.15
C GLY A 200 -8.31 -4.78 29.66
N VAL A 201 -7.20 -4.27 29.12
CA VAL A 201 -6.75 -4.51 27.75
C VAL A 201 -5.43 -5.27 27.75
N ALA A 202 -5.34 -6.37 27.03
CA ALA A 202 -4.12 -7.18 26.90
C ALA A 202 -3.11 -6.52 25.94
N HIS A 203 -2.46 -5.44 26.38
CA HIS A 203 -1.55 -4.64 25.55
C HIS A 203 -0.34 -5.47 25.08
N ALA A 204 0.18 -6.38 25.89
CA ALA A 204 1.27 -7.29 25.49
C ALA A 204 0.84 -8.22 24.34
N ALA A 205 -0.40 -8.71 24.35
CA ALA A 205 -0.93 -9.50 23.23
C ALA A 205 -0.93 -8.67 21.92
N HIS A 206 -1.34 -7.40 21.98
CA HIS A 206 -1.30 -6.52 20.81
C HIS A 206 0.12 -6.34 20.28
N LEU A 207 1.08 -6.05 21.16
CA LEU A 207 2.49 -5.88 20.79
C LEU A 207 3.06 -7.14 20.13
N GLY A 208 2.77 -8.33 20.70
CA GLY A 208 3.13 -9.63 20.12
C GLY A 208 2.52 -9.83 18.74
N GLY A 209 1.24 -9.48 18.57
CA GLY A 209 0.55 -9.51 17.30
C GLY A 209 1.22 -8.61 16.26
N TYR A 210 1.43 -7.33 16.56
CA TYR A 210 2.10 -6.38 15.64
C TYR A 210 3.49 -6.89 15.22
N ALA A 211 4.30 -7.36 16.18
CA ALA A 211 5.64 -7.86 15.93
C ALA A 211 5.61 -9.11 15.02
N PHE A 212 4.74 -10.07 15.31
CA PHE A 212 4.57 -11.27 14.50
C PHE A 212 4.13 -10.92 13.07
N GLY A 213 3.08 -10.13 12.92
CA GLY A 213 2.53 -9.78 11.61
C GLY A 213 3.52 -9.02 10.74
N PHE A 214 4.23 -8.04 11.33
CA PHE A 214 5.30 -7.32 10.65
C PHE A 214 6.43 -8.26 10.23
N GLY A 215 6.90 -9.14 11.14
CA GLY A 215 7.97 -10.11 10.86
C GLY A 215 7.56 -11.14 9.81
N ALA A 216 6.33 -11.65 9.83
CA ALA A 216 5.82 -12.58 8.83
C ALA A 216 5.76 -11.94 7.44
N ALA A 217 5.23 -10.72 7.33
CA ALA A 217 5.20 -9.99 6.06
C ALA A 217 6.61 -9.64 5.58
N PHE A 218 7.52 -9.27 6.49
CA PHE A 218 8.94 -9.08 6.18
C PHE A 218 9.56 -10.35 5.60
N ALA A 219 9.36 -11.51 6.24
CA ALA A 219 9.89 -12.79 5.77
C ALA A 219 9.35 -13.15 4.38
N LEU A 220 8.03 -13.00 4.13
CA LEU A 220 7.41 -13.25 2.83
C LEU A 220 8.01 -12.37 1.71
N LEU A 221 8.29 -11.10 1.99
CA LEU A 221 8.92 -10.17 1.05
C LEU A 221 10.42 -10.45 0.89
N ALA A 222 11.14 -10.78 1.96
CA ALA A 222 12.57 -11.06 1.94
C ALA A 222 12.88 -12.34 1.17
N THR A 223 12.09 -13.39 1.38
CA THR A 223 12.20 -14.70 0.68
C THR A 223 11.60 -14.66 -0.73
N LYS A 224 10.95 -13.55 -1.13
CA LYS A 224 10.28 -13.39 -2.43
C LYS A 224 9.12 -14.37 -2.66
N VAL A 225 8.55 -14.96 -1.62
CA VAL A 225 7.31 -15.76 -1.71
C VAL A 225 6.17 -14.89 -2.25
N ILE A 226 6.14 -13.62 -1.87
CA ILE A 226 5.31 -12.61 -2.51
C ILE A 226 6.20 -11.60 -3.27
N PRO A 227 5.81 -11.18 -4.50
CA PRO A 227 6.58 -10.21 -5.26
C PRO A 227 6.62 -8.86 -4.53
N ARG A 228 7.72 -8.10 -4.65
CA ARG A 228 7.81 -6.75 -4.09
C ARG A 228 6.99 -5.78 -4.94
N GLU A 229 6.24 -4.92 -4.28
CA GLU A 229 5.47 -3.85 -4.93
C GLU A 229 6.05 -2.46 -4.59
N PRO A 230 5.75 -1.42 -5.41
CA PRO A 230 6.28 -0.07 -5.18
C PRO A 230 5.91 0.56 -3.83
N TYR A 231 4.99 -0.03 -3.11
CA TYR A 231 4.41 0.51 -1.86
C TYR A 231 4.93 -0.18 -0.60
N ASP A 232 5.66 -1.30 -0.71
CA ASP A 232 6.20 -2.01 0.44
C ASP A 232 7.40 -1.27 1.07
N LEU A 233 7.68 -1.57 2.33
CA LEU A 233 8.71 -0.88 3.10
C LEU A 233 10.11 -0.99 2.47
N PHE A 234 10.45 -2.12 1.84
CA PHE A 234 11.73 -2.30 1.13
C PHE A 234 11.86 -1.37 -0.08
N THR A 235 10.76 -1.15 -0.79
CA THR A 235 10.76 -0.38 -2.04
C THR A 235 10.71 1.12 -1.77
N ILE A 236 9.95 1.56 -0.77
CA ILE A 236 9.90 2.98 -0.36
C ILE A 236 11.29 3.48 0.04
N GLY A 237 12.05 2.71 0.82
CA GLY A 237 13.42 3.07 1.19
C GLY A 237 14.34 3.24 -0.02
N ARG A 238 14.24 2.36 -1.01
CA ARG A 238 15.01 2.46 -2.26
C ARG A 238 14.59 3.65 -3.11
N GLN A 239 13.30 3.94 -3.21
CA GLN A 239 12.78 5.09 -3.95
C GLN A 239 13.19 6.41 -3.28
N ALA A 240 13.12 6.50 -1.96
CA ALA A 240 13.58 7.67 -1.21
C ALA A 240 15.08 7.92 -1.46
N LYS A 241 15.92 6.87 -1.44
CA LYS A 241 17.35 6.97 -1.76
C LYS A 241 17.58 7.43 -3.20
N ARG A 242 16.84 6.89 -4.18
CA ARG A 242 16.91 7.30 -5.59
C ARG A 242 16.48 8.75 -5.78
N ARG A 243 15.38 9.18 -5.14
CA ARG A 243 14.90 10.58 -5.18
C ARG A 243 15.93 11.53 -4.57
N ARG A 244 16.56 11.13 -3.45
CA ARG A 244 17.62 11.92 -2.81
C ARG A 244 18.85 12.04 -3.71
N GLN A 245 19.32 10.94 -4.29
CA GLN A 245 20.44 10.94 -5.25
C GLN A 245 20.10 11.79 -6.48
N PHE A 246 18.88 11.69 -7.01
CA PHE A 246 18.43 12.50 -8.13
C PHE A 246 18.39 13.99 -7.78
N ARG A 247 17.86 14.33 -6.59
CA ARG A 247 17.87 15.72 -6.08
C ARG A 247 19.30 16.24 -5.91
N GLU A 248 20.20 15.48 -5.33
CA GLU A 248 21.61 15.84 -5.20
C GLU A 248 22.30 16.06 -6.56
N LEU A 249 21.92 15.28 -7.57
CA LEU A 249 22.41 15.45 -8.94
C LEU A 249 21.80 16.68 -9.65
N THR A 250 20.59 17.08 -9.30
CA THR A 250 19.92 18.23 -9.93
C THR A 250 20.12 19.55 -9.22
N THR A 251 20.45 19.53 -7.92
CA THR A 251 20.70 20.75 -7.12
C THR A 251 22.16 21.24 -7.14
N LYS A 252 23.12 20.40 -7.57
CA LYS A 252 24.49 20.88 -7.77
C LYS A 252 24.54 21.80 -9.00
N PRO A 253 25.08 23.03 -8.86
CA PRO A 253 25.30 23.92 -10.00
C PRO A 253 26.06 23.20 -11.10
N MET A 254 25.70 23.44 -12.35
CA MET A 254 26.32 22.78 -13.52
C MET A 254 27.83 23.06 -13.64
N SER A 255 28.33 24.11 -12.96
CA SER A 255 29.75 24.45 -12.84
C SER A 255 30.60 23.44 -12.07
N ASP A 256 29.97 22.69 -11.14
CA ASP A 256 30.67 21.68 -10.31
C ASP A 256 30.57 20.26 -10.87
N ARG A 257 29.89 20.10 -11.98
CA ARG A 257 29.90 18.85 -12.74
C ARG A 257 31.15 18.78 -13.61
N VAL A 258 32.30 18.72 -12.98
CA VAL A 258 33.50 18.17 -13.62
C VAL A 258 33.13 16.72 -13.92
N TRP A 259 33.00 16.39 -15.17
CA TRP A 259 32.85 15.03 -15.65
C TRP A 259 34.09 14.28 -15.13
N ASP A 260 33.94 13.51 -14.08
CA ASP A 260 34.97 12.56 -13.65
C ASP A 260 35.14 11.56 -14.80
N ALA A 261 36.05 11.88 -15.68
CA ALA A 261 36.58 10.92 -16.62
C ALA A 261 37.14 9.74 -15.79
N PRO A 262 36.98 8.49 -16.25
CA PRO A 262 37.48 7.33 -15.53
C PRO A 262 38.95 7.58 -15.14
N ARG A 263 39.26 7.55 -13.82
CA ARG A 263 40.62 7.65 -13.33
C ARG A 263 41.43 6.49 -13.90
N GLY A 264 42.12 6.74 -15.00
CA GLY A 264 42.93 5.71 -15.68
C GLY A 264 43.60 6.15 -16.97
N ALA A 265 43.26 7.31 -17.52
CA ALA A 265 43.96 7.83 -18.70
C ALA A 265 45.17 8.65 -18.23
N LYS A 266 46.35 8.04 -18.26
CA LYS A 266 47.62 8.73 -18.16
C LYS A 266 47.76 9.71 -19.33
N ASP A 267 48.17 10.92 -18.97
CA ASP A 267 48.73 12.00 -19.78
C ASP A 267 48.71 11.79 -21.30
N GLY A 268 47.66 12.30 -21.96
CA GLY A 268 47.61 12.47 -23.40
C GLY A 268 47.10 13.87 -23.71
N LYS A 269 47.98 14.71 -24.26
CA LYS A 269 47.69 16.04 -24.79
C LYS A 269 46.47 16.02 -25.69
N GLY A 270 45.38 16.74 -25.33
CA GLY A 270 44.29 17.00 -26.25
C GLY A 270 42.86 16.68 -25.73
N ALA A 271 42.53 17.06 -24.46
CA ALA A 271 41.13 17.08 -24.07
C ALA A 271 40.39 18.17 -24.87
N PRO A 272 39.28 17.85 -25.59
CA PRO A 272 38.48 18.86 -26.28
C PRO A 272 37.89 19.79 -25.23
N LYS A 273 38.15 21.12 -25.38
CA LYS A 273 37.50 22.15 -24.56
C LYS A 273 35.97 21.94 -24.59
N PRO A 274 35.27 22.07 -23.44
CA PRO A 274 33.83 21.94 -23.43
C PRO A 274 33.23 22.92 -24.45
N LYS A 275 32.46 22.43 -25.40
CA LYS A 275 31.75 23.25 -26.37
C LYS A 275 30.83 24.19 -25.57
N ARG A 276 31.02 25.50 -25.69
CA ARG A 276 30.09 26.50 -25.16
C ARG A 276 28.69 26.12 -25.69
N VAL A 277 27.77 25.91 -24.77
CA VAL A 277 26.35 25.76 -25.14
C VAL A 277 25.95 27.02 -25.87
N SER A 278 25.34 26.89 -27.03
CA SER A 278 24.88 28.07 -27.80
C SER A 278 23.77 28.76 -27.02
N ALA A 279 23.60 30.06 -27.22
CA ALA A 279 22.51 30.82 -26.59
C ALA A 279 21.13 30.19 -26.85
N ARG A 280 20.96 29.56 -28.04
CA ARG A 280 19.76 28.78 -28.37
C ARG A 280 19.60 27.54 -27.51
N GLY A 281 20.70 26.80 -27.22
CA GLY A 281 20.67 25.64 -26.34
C GLY A 281 20.40 25.98 -24.86
N GLU A 282 20.85 27.16 -24.40
CA GLU A 282 20.50 27.67 -23.06
C GLU A 282 19.01 28.03 -22.98
N ALA A 283 18.47 28.68 -24.01
CA ALA A 283 17.04 29.01 -24.11
C ALA A 283 16.17 27.74 -24.12
N GLU A 284 16.57 26.71 -24.91
CA GLU A 284 15.89 25.43 -24.96
C GLU A 284 15.88 24.72 -23.58
N MET A 285 17.04 24.66 -22.92
CA MET A 285 17.12 24.06 -21.56
C MET A 285 16.22 24.79 -20.56
N LYS A 286 16.18 26.12 -20.62
CA LYS A 286 15.31 26.93 -19.76
C LYS A 286 13.82 26.67 -20.06
N ALA A 287 13.44 26.58 -21.32
CA ALA A 287 12.07 26.29 -21.71
C ALA A 287 11.64 24.86 -21.25
N ARG A 288 12.51 23.86 -21.41
CA ARG A 288 12.27 22.51 -20.91
C ARG A 288 12.15 22.46 -19.38
N GLY A 289 12.99 23.21 -18.66
CA GLY A 289 12.93 23.35 -17.21
C GLY A 289 11.60 23.94 -16.76
N ALA A 290 11.08 24.94 -17.46
CA ALA A 290 9.79 25.54 -17.15
C ALA A 290 8.61 24.58 -17.34
N VAL A 291 8.66 23.68 -18.33
CA VAL A 291 7.64 22.62 -18.47
C VAL A 291 7.72 21.63 -17.30
N ALA A 292 8.93 21.20 -16.93
CA ALA A 292 9.13 20.26 -15.82
C ALA A 292 8.63 20.86 -14.49
N GLU A 293 8.91 22.12 -14.23
CA GLU A 293 8.44 22.86 -13.05
C GLU A 293 6.89 22.89 -12.97
N ALA A 294 6.21 23.15 -14.09
CA ALA A 294 4.76 23.15 -14.14
C ALA A 294 4.17 21.76 -13.88
N ILE A 295 4.81 20.69 -14.38
CA ILE A 295 4.43 19.29 -14.10
C ILE A 295 4.62 18.95 -12.61
N GLU A 296 5.75 19.33 -12.02
CA GLU A 296 6.04 19.10 -10.60
C GLU A 296 5.08 19.87 -9.68
N ALA A 297 4.63 21.03 -10.10
CA ALA A 297 3.61 21.83 -9.40
C ALA A 297 2.19 21.26 -9.56
N GLY A 298 1.99 20.21 -10.37
CA GLY A 298 0.68 19.63 -10.63
C GLY A 298 -0.21 20.47 -11.58
N ASN A 299 0.34 21.54 -12.17
CA ASN A 299 -0.40 22.43 -13.08
C ASN A 299 -0.23 21.94 -14.52
N LEU A 300 -1.03 20.93 -14.90
CA LEU A 300 -0.95 20.31 -16.22
C LEU A 300 -1.42 21.24 -17.35
N ASP A 301 -2.34 22.18 -17.10
CA ASP A 301 -2.75 23.20 -18.06
C ASP A 301 -1.57 24.09 -18.46
N GLU A 302 -0.82 24.55 -17.49
CA GLU A 302 0.37 25.37 -17.72
C GLU A 302 1.50 24.54 -18.36
N ALA A 303 1.67 23.29 -17.93
CA ALA A 303 2.64 22.37 -18.53
C ALA A 303 2.35 22.14 -20.02
N GLY A 304 1.08 21.91 -20.37
CA GLY A 304 0.63 21.79 -21.77
C GLY A 304 0.96 23.04 -22.59
N ARG A 305 0.57 24.21 -22.13
CA ARG A 305 0.88 25.48 -22.81
C ARG A 305 2.38 25.69 -23.03
N ARG A 306 3.19 25.44 -22.01
CA ARG A 306 4.65 25.59 -22.10
C ARG A 306 5.28 24.54 -23.02
N TYR A 307 4.74 23.33 -23.04
CA TYR A 307 5.18 22.27 -23.95
C TYR A 307 4.89 22.64 -25.40
N LEU A 308 3.70 23.15 -25.73
CA LEU A 308 3.36 23.60 -27.08
C LEU A 308 4.28 24.72 -27.53
N LYS A 309 4.56 25.68 -26.65
CA LYS A 309 5.53 26.77 -26.94
C LYS A 309 6.94 26.24 -27.16
N LEU A 310 7.37 25.22 -26.36
CA LEU A 310 8.67 24.58 -26.53
C LEU A 310 8.78 23.87 -27.90
N VAL A 311 7.73 23.18 -28.32
CA VAL A 311 7.70 22.48 -29.61
C VAL A 311 7.68 23.48 -30.76
N ASP A 312 6.92 24.57 -30.64
CA ASP A 312 6.84 25.65 -31.66
C ASP A 312 8.20 26.35 -31.84
N GLU A 313 8.89 26.67 -30.77
CA GLU A 313 10.14 27.43 -30.78
C GLU A 313 11.37 26.60 -31.16
N PHE A 314 11.45 25.35 -30.67
CA PHE A 314 12.63 24.51 -30.81
C PHE A 314 12.42 23.24 -31.65
N GLY A 315 11.23 23.02 -32.18
CA GLY A 315 10.86 21.84 -32.94
C GLY A 315 10.43 20.66 -32.05
N GLU A 316 10.39 19.48 -32.64
CA GLU A 316 9.96 18.29 -31.93
C GLU A 316 10.84 18.02 -30.70
N GLN A 317 10.22 17.98 -29.55
CA GLN A 317 10.88 17.85 -28.25
C GLN A 317 10.25 16.72 -27.44
N CYS A 318 11.08 15.83 -26.91
CA CYS A 318 10.63 14.79 -25.98
C CYS A 318 11.10 15.13 -24.55
N LEU A 319 10.15 15.18 -23.61
CA LEU A 319 10.40 15.41 -22.19
C LEU A 319 10.94 14.13 -21.50
N THR A 320 11.02 14.16 -20.19
CA THR A 320 11.22 12.93 -19.39
C THR A 320 10.04 11.99 -19.59
N ARG A 321 10.24 10.69 -19.39
CA ARG A 321 9.24 9.63 -19.58
C ARG A 321 7.87 10.01 -18.99
N ASP A 322 7.85 10.27 -17.69
CA ASP A 322 6.61 10.56 -16.97
C ASP A 322 6.03 11.93 -17.34
N GLY A 323 6.90 12.90 -17.62
CA GLY A 323 6.49 14.22 -18.08
C GLY A 323 5.87 14.21 -19.48
N GLN A 324 6.41 13.43 -20.41
CA GLN A 324 5.87 13.27 -21.75
C GLN A 324 4.48 12.64 -21.74
N LEU A 325 4.29 11.60 -20.92
CA LEU A 325 2.98 10.95 -20.75
C LEU A 325 1.97 11.86 -20.05
N ALA A 326 2.39 12.59 -19.03
CA ALA A 326 1.51 13.52 -18.32
C ALA A 326 0.97 14.60 -19.27
N VAL A 327 1.85 15.21 -20.09
CA VAL A 327 1.46 16.23 -21.07
C VAL A 327 0.61 15.61 -22.18
N ALA A 328 0.97 14.47 -22.74
CA ALA A 328 0.20 13.80 -23.80
C ALA A 328 -1.22 13.46 -23.35
N ASN A 329 -1.36 12.88 -22.17
CA ASN A 329 -2.66 12.53 -21.58
C ASN A 329 -3.50 13.78 -21.30
N HIS A 330 -2.88 14.85 -20.82
CA HIS A 330 -3.58 16.12 -20.56
C HIS A 330 -4.08 16.78 -21.85
N LEU A 331 -3.24 16.85 -22.89
CA LEU A 331 -3.63 17.39 -24.21
C LEU A 331 -4.77 16.56 -24.82
N HIS A 332 -4.74 15.24 -24.69
CA HIS A 332 -5.85 14.40 -25.11
C HIS A 332 -7.14 14.71 -24.33
N ALA A 333 -7.07 14.78 -23.01
CA ALA A 333 -8.22 15.08 -22.16
C ALA A 333 -8.82 16.47 -22.39
N SER A 334 -7.99 17.44 -22.78
CA SER A 334 -8.42 18.81 -23.14
C SER A 334 -8.95 18.96 -24.57
N GLY A 335 -8.93 17.86 -25.37
CA GLY A 335 -9.44 17.87 -26.75
C GLY A 335 -8.42 18.32 -27.80
N ASP A 336 -7.18 18.60 -27.41
CA ASP A 336 -6.10 18.91 -28.34
C ASP A 336 -5.47 17.63 -28.90
N HIS A 337 -6.23 16.93 -29.74
CA HIS A 337 -5.86 15.61 -30.25
C HIS A 337 -4.64 15.63 -31.17
N GLN A 338 -4.41 16.76 -31.87
CA GLN A 338 -3.30 16.92 -32.79
C GLN A 338 -1.95 16.95 -32.07
N HIS A 339 -1.84 17.76 -31.01
CA HIS A 339 -0.63 17.83 -30.21
C HIS A 339 -0.48 16.63 -29.24
N ALA A 340 -1.60 16.04 -28.81
CA ALA A 340 -1.56 14.78 -28.06
C ALA A 340 -0.95 13.65 -28.89
N ALA A 341 -1.34 13.50 -30.17
CA ALA A 341 -0.77 12.52 -31.09
C ALA A 341 0.72 12.74 -31.32
N LEU A 342 1.14 14.01 -31.50
CA LEU A 342 2.57 14.36 -31.58
C LEU A 342 3.33 13.93 -30.33
N ALA A 343 2.78 14.24 -29.14
CA ALA A 343 3.42 13.89 -27.89
C ALA A 343 3.50 12.38 -27.65
N TYR A 344 2.48 11.60 -28.03
CA TYR A 344 2.52 10.14 -27.97
C TYR A 344 3.51 9.53 -28.97
N ARG A 345 3.58 10.06 -30.21
CA ARG A 345 4.57 9.64 -31.20
C ARG A 345 5.99 9.82 -30.66
N GLN A 346 6.31 10.99 -30.15
CA GLN A 346 7.63 11.28 -29.58
C GLN A 346 7.97 10.36 -28.40
N PHE A 347 6.98 9.99 -27.59
CA PHE A 347 7.17 8.98 -26.54
C PHE A 347 7.55 7.63 -27.13
N THR A 348 6.79 7.11 -28.09
CA THR A 348 7.02 5.77 -28.66
C THR A 348 8.34 5.69 -29.43
N GLU A 349 8.79 6.79 -30.04
CA GLU A 349 10.08 6.88 -30.72
C GLU A 349 11.27 6.93 -29.74
N ARG A 350 11.13 7.65 -28.63
CA ARG A 350 12.23 7.87 -27.66
C ARG A 350 12.34 6.77 -26.63
N TYR A 351 11.22 6.19 -26.21
CA TYR A 351 11.13 5.18 -25.14
C TYR A 351 10.71 3.80 -25.67
N ARG A 352 11.24 3.38 -26.80
CA ARG A 352 10.87 2.13 -27.53
C ARG A 352 10.85 0.86 -26.68
N ALA A 353 11.72 0.77 -25.68
CA ALA A 353 11.83 -0.39 -24.79
C ALA A 353 11.08 -0.23 -23.45
N ASP A 354 10.29 0.81 -23.30
CA ASP A 354 9.50 1.04 -22.07
C ASP A 354 8.28 0.11 -22.02
N SER A 355 7.89 -0.29 -20.82
CA SER A 355 6.74 -1.18 -20.60
C SER A 355 5.41 -0.59 -21.08
N GLU A 356 5.28 0.73 -21.08
CA GLU A 356 4.06 1.44 -21.49
C GLU A 356 4.00 1.67 -23.02
N THR A 357 5.08 1.40 -23.77
CA THR A 357 5.15 1.76 -25.18
C THR A 357 4.02 1.15 -26.00
N ASN A 358 3.65 -0.10 -25.76
CA ASN A 358 2.56 -0.75 -26.50
C ASN A 358 1.20 -0.13 -26.19
N ARG A 359 0.96 0.24 -24.93
CA ARG A 359 -0.25 0.96 -24.52
C ARG A 359 -0.31 2.36 -25.13
N VAL A 360 0.82 3.07 -25.15
CA VAL A 360 0.91 4.43 -25.76
C VAL A 360 0.70 4.35 -27.27
N ARG A 361 1.20 3.34 -27.95
CA ARG A 361 0.91 3.09 -29.37
C ARG A 361 -0.58 2.87 -29.62
N LEU A 362 -1.24 2.08 -28.76
CA LEU A 362 -2.68 1.87 -28.87
C LEU A 362 -3.45 3.18 -28.69
N MET A 363 -3.08 4.00 -27.71
CA MET A 363 -3.71 5.33 -27.53
C MET A 363 -3.45 6.26 -28.72
N HIS A 364 -2.25 6.23 -29.29
CA HIS A 364 -1.91 6.98 -30.50
C HIS A 364 -2.74 6.50 -31.70
N ALA A 365 -2.87 5.18 -31.89
CA ALA A 365 -3.69 4.61 -32.95
C ALA A 365 -5.18 5.02 -32.82
N VAL A 366 -5.73 5.02 -31.60
CA VAL A 366 -7.09 5.49 -31.34
C VAL A 366 -7.25 6.98 -31.74
N LEU A 367 -6.28 7.82 -31.38
CA LEU A 367 -6.31 9.25 -31.78
C LEU A 367 -6.28 9.43 -33.28
N LEU A 368 -5.37 8.72 -33.97
CA LEU A 368 -5.22 8.79 -35.42
C LEU A 368 -6.50 8.34 -36.13
N ALA A 369 -7.10 7.22 -35.71
CA ALA A 369 -8.29 6.67 -36.35
C ALA A 369 -9.55 7.51 -36.09
N ARG A 370 -9.83 7.83 -34.83
CA ARG A 370 -11.14 8.37 -34.42
C ARG A 370 -11.22 9.90 -34.40
N TYR A 371 -10.09 10.58 -34.22
CA TYR A 371 -10.06 12.05 -34.06
C TYR A 371 -9.30 12.79 -35.14
N LEU A 372 -8.30 12.15 -35.76
CA LEU A 372 -7.46 12.81 -36.76
C LEU A 372 -7.69 12.34 -38.21
N ASN A 373 -8.59 11.34 -38.37
CA ASN A 373 -8.95 10.78 -39.66
C ASN A 373 -7.72 10.28 -40.48
N ASP A 374 -6.76 9.66 -39.76
CA ASP A 374 -5.55 9.03 -40.35
C ASP A 374 -5.56 7.51 -40.13
N PRO A 375 -6.32 6.76 -40.95
CA PRO A 375 -6.41 5.32 -40.82
C PRO A 375 -5.07 4.61 -41.10
N ILE A 376 -4.27 5.12 -42.03
CA ILE A 376 -2.96 4.54 -42.41
C ILE A 376 -1.97 4.67 -41.23
N GLY A 377 -1.95 5.82 -40.59
CA GLY A 377 -1.16 6.06 -39.40
C GLY A 377 -1.59 5.15 -38.24
N ALA A 378 -2.90 4.96 -38.06
CA ALA A 378 -3.44 4.09 -37.03
C ALA A 378 -3.06 2.63 -37.23
N GLU A 379 -3.19 2.09 -38.46
CA GLU A 379 -2.75 0.73 -38.79
C GLU A 379 -1.27 0.52 -38.50
N ARG A 380 -0.42 1.46 -38.90
CA ARG A 380 1.03 1.41 -38.65
C ARG A 380 1.36 1.30 -37.15
N GLU A 381 0.67 2.05 -36.31
CA GLU A 381 0.86 1.95 -34.86
C GLU A 381 0.36 0.63 -34.32
N LEU A 382 -0.80 0.14 -34.78
CA LEU A 382 -1.35 -1.18 -34.40
C LEU A 382 -0.43 -2.34 -34.79
N ASP A 383 0.20 -2.28 -35.95
CA ASP A 383 1.15 -3.32 -36.42
C ASP A 383 2.44 -3.34 -35.62
N ALA A 384 2.83 -2.19 -35.08
CA ALA A 384 4.00 -2.07 -34.23
C ALA A 384 3.78 -2.52 -32.78
N ILE A 385 2.55 -2.92 -32.38
CA ILE A 385 2.21 -3.39 -31.05
C ILE A 385 2.56 -4.88 -30.87
N GLU A 386 3.28 -5.19 -29.81
CA GLU A 386 3.53 -6.57 -29.38
C GLU A 386 2.32 -7.06 -28.55
N HIS A 387 1.37 -7.74 -29.20
CA HIS A 387 0.08 -8.13 -28.63
C HIS A 387 0.18 -8.90 -27.30
N HIS A 388 1.22 -9.72 -27.11
CA HIS A 388 1.44 -10.47 -25.86
C HIS A 388 1.79 -9.59 -24.65
N LYS A 389 2.05 -8.30 -24.86
CA LYS A 389 2.35 -7.31 -23.80
C LYS A 389 1.16 -6.43 -23.44
N LEU A 390 0.03 -6.59 -24.13
CA LEU A 390 -1.22 -5.90 -23.81
C LEU A 390 -2.02 -6.66 -22.75
N SER A 391 -2.82 -5.93 -21.95
CA SER A 391 -3.86 -6.53 -21.15
C SER A 391 -5.01 -7.06 -22.02
N SER A 392 -5.89 -7.89 -21.47
CA SER A 392 -7.08 -8.42 -22.19
C SER A 392 -7.92 -7.30 -22.79
N ASP A 393 -8.19 -6.24 -22.00
CA ASP A 393 -9.03 -5.12 -22.41
C ASP A 393 -8.36 -4.27 -23.52
N GLU A 394 -7.04 -4.10 -23.43
CA GLU A 394 -6.25 -3.40 -24.45
C GLU A 394 -6.16 -4.19 -25.74
N ALA A 395 -6.05 -5.52 -25.66
CA ALA A 395 -6.04 -6.40 -26.82
C ALA A 395 -7.42 -6.41 -27.53
N GLU A 396 -8.51 -6.39 -26.76
CA GLU A 396 -9.87 -6.28 -27.31
C GLU A 396 -10.08 -4.93 -28.02
N LEU A 397 -9.62 -3.82 -27.40
CA LEU A 397 -9.67 -2.50 -28.03
C LEU A 397 -8.86 -2.47 -29.34
N ALA A 398 -7.66 -3.07 -29.37
CA ALA A 398 -6.83 -3.13 -30.56
C ALA A 398 -7.50 -3.94 -31.69
N SER A 399 -8.16 -5.05 -31.36
CA SER A 399 -8.91 -5.86 -32.37
C SER A 399 -10.12 -5.09 -32.90
N THR A 400 -10.90 -4.47 -32.02
CA THR A 400 -12.04 -3.64 -32.43
C THR A 400 -11.61 -2.49 -33.34
N LEU A 401 -10.52 -1.81 -33.01
CA LEU A 401 -10.00 -0.72 -33.83
C LEU A 401 -9.54 -1.19 -35.21
N ARG A 402 -8.97 -2.40 -35.33
CA ARG A 402 -8.63 -3.01 -36.62
C ARG A 402 -9.87 -3.32 -37.46
N GLU A 403 -10.94 -3.81 -36.83
CA GLU A 403 -12.21 -4.06 -37.52
C GLU A 403 -12.86 -2.74 -37.99
N GLU A 404 -12.72 -1.66 -37.24
CA GLU A 404 -13.22 -0.31 -37.64
C GLU A 404 -12.44 0.26 -38.84
N LEU A 405 -11.17 -0.13 -39.02
CA LEU A 405 -10.29 0.37 -40.08
C LEU A 405 -10.35 -0.46 -41.38
N ALA A 406 -10.82 -1.71 -41.30
CA ALA A 406 -10.95 -2.62 -42.43
C ALA A 406 -12.20 -2.33 -43.28
#